data_fc6adda09ba4bf0b76cb4d8d9e7f76d2
#
_entry.id   fc6adda09ba4bf0b76cb4d8d9e7f76d2
#
_cell.length_a   1.000
_cell.length_b   1.000
_cell.length_c   1.000
_cell.angle_alpha   90.00
_cell.angle_beta   90.00
_cell.angle_gamma   90.00
#
_symmetry.space_group_name_H-M   'P 1'
#
loop_
_entity.id
_entity.type
_entity.pdbx_description
1 polymer ?
#
loop_
_entity_poly.entity_id
_entity_poly.type
_entity_poly.pdbx_seq_one_letter_code
_entity_poly.pdbx_strand_id
1 'polypeptide(L)'
;MAETTEVVTEAKKEEKEADHHPYYRPKDAATLILVDRSGSVPKVLVGKRHDKVVFMPGKFVFPGGRVDKADNRVPVTAPIPQELEANLLKGSPKIEASRAKSLAIAAIREACEETGLCLGRKSDGAKGKLDGAWKPFAEAGLLPDPSGLFLIARAITPPGRVRRFDTRFFTADASAITHRVEGVIHPDAELVELVWVEIGSKPLADLHPMTRNVLGELEKRLATGPLRHDAAVPFFHFYGGKMRKDVLGEASLATKEA
;
A
#
# COMPACT_ATOMS: atom_id res chain seq x y z
N MET A 1 -8.80 33.60 26.28
CA MET A 1 -9.22 32.18 26.29
C MET A 1 -10.43 31.88 25.38
N ALA A 2 -11.12 32.88 24.84
CA ALA A 2 -12.25 32.68 23.89
C ALA A 2 -11.83 32.48 22.42
N GLU A 3 -10.76 33.16 21.96
CA GLU A 3 -10.31 33.07 20.57
C GLU A 3 -9.79 31.71 20.13
N THR A 4 -9.18 30.93 21.04
CA THR A 4 -8.64 29.60 20.69
C THR A 4 -9.75 28.56 20.46
N THR A 5 -10.93 28.77 21.06
CA THR A 5 -12.07 27.84 20.93
C THR A 5 -12.83 28.07 19.63
N GLU A 6 -12.93 29.31 19.16
CA GLU A 6 -13.57 29.64 17.87
C GLU A 6 -12.77 29.13 16.67
N VAL A 7 -11.46 29.34 16.66
CA VAL A 7 -10.57 28.87 15.57
C VAL A 7 -10.59 27.33 15.43
N VAL A 8 -10.65 26.59 16.54
CA VAL A 8 -10.77 25.12 16.52
C VAL A 8 -12.15 24.68 16.05
N THR A 9 -13.18 25.46 16.31
CA THR A 9 -14.55 25.15 15.89
C THR A 9 -14.77 25.46 14.41
N GLU A 10 -14.19 26.54 13.88
CA GLU A 10 -14.19 26.87 12.46
C GLU A 10 -13.38 25.88 11.63
N ALA A 11 -12.16 25.54 12.04
CA ALA A 11 -11.36 24.52 11.37
C ALA A 11 -12.06 23.14 11.31
N LYS A 12 -12.78 22.74 12.36
CA LYS A 12 -13.62 21.53 12.37
C LYS A 12 -14.86 21.65 11.50
N LYS A 13 -15.38 22.85 11.29
CA LYS A 13 -16.54 23.13 10.45
C LYS A 13 -16.14 23.16 8.98
N GLU A 14 -15.01 23.78 8.65
CA GLU A 14 -14.41 23.74 7.31
C GLU A 14 -13.99 22.32 6.89
N GLU A 15 -13.43 21.51 7.81
CA GLU A 15 -13.19 20.07 7.55
C GLU A 15 -14.47 19.29 7.29
N LYS A 16 -15.60 19.64 7.90
CA LYS A 16 -16.90 18.99 7.68
C LYS A 16 -17.58 19.44 6.37
N GLU A 17 -17.44 20.69 5.97
CA GLU A 17 -18.05 21.22 4.73
C GLU A 17 -17.26 20.85 3.47
N ALA A 18 -15.93 20.74 3.57
CA ALA A 18 -15.06 20.36 2.45
C ALA A 18 -15.19 18.88 2.02
N ASP A 19 -15.92 18.04 2.74
CA ASP A 19 -15.84 16.59 2.63
C ASP A 19 -17.11 15.89 2.10
N HIS A 20 -18.11 16.62 1.62
CA HIS A 20 -19.35 16.02 1.10
C HIS A 20 -19.29 15.84 -0.42
N HIS A 21 -18.44 14.89 -0.86
CA HIS A 21 -18.38 14.48 -2.26
C HIS A 21 -19.40 13.39 -2.59
N PRO A 22 -19.86 13.31 -3.87
CA PRO A 22 -20.71 12.21 -4.32
C PRO A 22 -20.12 10.86 -3.98
N TYR A 23 -20.96 9.85 -3.81
CA TYR A 23 -20.51 8.49 -3.52
C TYR A 23 -19.73 7.91 -4.70
N TYR A 24 -18.40 7.90 -4.59
CA TYR A 24 -17.52 7.26 -5.55
C TYR A 24 -17.24 5.81 -5.15
N ARG A 25 -17.28 4.89 -6.11
CA ARG A 25 -16.82 3.51 -5.88
C ARG A 25 -15.32 3.51 -5.64
N PRO A 26 -14.83 2.83 -4.59
CA PRO A 26 -13.40 2.68 -4.36
C PRO A 26 -12.72 2.03 -5.56
N LYS A 27 -11.57 2.57 -5.98
CA LYS A 27 -10.74 1.98 -7.02
C LYS A 27 -9.72 1.05 -6.37
N ASP A 28 -9.41 -0.07 -7.03
CA ASP A 28 -8.36 -0.95 -6.56
C ASP A 28 -7.03 -0.22 -6.51
N ALA A 29 -6.33 -0.43 -5.42
CA ALA A 29 -5.00 0.09 -5.18
C ALA A 29 -4.14 -0.95 -4.46
N ALA A 30 -2.84 -0.81 -4.60
CA ALA A 30 -1.85 -1.66 -3.97
C ALA A 30 -0.72 -0.81 -3.39
N THR A 31 -0.22 -1.22 -2.25
CA THR A 31 0.84 -0.54 -1.50
C THR A 31 1.88 -1.58 -1.10
N LEU A 32 3.16 -1.26 -1.22
CA LEU A 32 4.26 -2.14 -0.85
C LEU A 32 5.00 -1.59 0.38
N ILE A 33 5.14 -2.43 1.39
CA ILE A 33 5.92 -2.18 2.59
C ILE A 33 7.23 -2.95 2.45
N LEU A 34 8.33 -2.25 2.23
CA LEU A 34 9.65 -2.84 2.23
C LEU A 34 10.17 -2.94 3.66
N VAL A 35 10.61 -4.14 4.06
CA VAL A 35 11.15 -4.42 5.40
C VAL A 35 12.62 -4.76 5.28
N ASP A 36 13.47 -3.91 5.83
CA ASP A 36 14.91 -4.20 5.99
C ASP A 36 15.14 -4.92 7.32
N ARG A 37 15.67 -6.14 7.24
CA ARG A 37 16.03 -7.00 8.38
C ARG A 37 17.52 -7.25 8.48
N SER A 38 18.34 -6.45 7.82
CA SER A 38 19.81 -6.59 7.86
C SER A 38 20.41 -6.19 9.20
N GLY A 39 19.72 -5.36 9.98
CA GLY A 39 20.13 -4.93 11.32
C GLY A 39 19.46 -5.70 12.45
N SER A 40 19.81 -5.34 13.70
CA SER A 40 19.22 -5.95 14.92
C SER A 40 17.74 -5.59 15.12
N VAL A 41 17.29 -4.43 14.60
CA VAL A 41 15.91 -3.97 14.64
C VAL A 41 15.42 -3.83 13.19
N PRO A 42 14.33 -4.51 12.80
CA PRO A 42 13.75 -4.34 11.49
C PRO A 42 13.32 -2.91 11.21
N LYS A 43 13.49 -2.44 9.98
CA LYS A 43 13.07 -1.10 9.52
C LYS A 43 12.10 -1.23 8.36
N VAL A 44 11.19 -0.26 8.23
CA VAL A 44 10.29 -0.13 7.09
C VAL A 44 10.57 1.15 6.33
N LEU A 45 10.45 1.08 5.00
CA LEU A 45 10.55 2.25 4.15
C LEU A 45 9.24 3.02 4.14
N VAL A 46 9.31 4.33 4.37
CA VAL A 46 8.21 5.28 4.16
C VAL A 46 8.68 6.45 3.33
N GLY A 47 7.78 7.02 2.53
CA GLY A 47 8.04 8.21 1.73
C GLY A 47 7.20 9.38 2.17
N LYS A 48 7.78 10.58 2.19
CA LYS A 48 7.06 11.84 2.45
C LYS A 48 6.43 12.33 1.16
N ARG A 49 5.11 12.47 1.17
CA ARG A 49 4.37 13.00 0.02
C ARG A 49 4.63 14.50 -0.14
N HIS A 50 4.73 14.93 -1.39
CA HIS A 50 4.85 16.35 -1.71
C HIS A 50 3.64 17.13 -1.17
N ASP A 51 3.84 18.33 -0.66
CA ASP A 51 2.78 19.16 -0.06
C ASP A 51 1.68 19.59 -1.06
N LYS A 52 1.96 19.59 -2.36
CA LYS A 52 1.00 19.96 -3.42
C LYS A 52 0.15 18.81 -3.95
N VAL A 53 0.34 17.56 -3.47
CA VAL A 53 -0.51 16.45 -3.92
C VAL A 53 -1.90 16.53 -3.31
N VAL A 54 -2.92 16.14 -4.09
CA VAL A 54 -4.34 16.22 -3.68
C VAL A 54 -4.68 15.26 -2.54
N PHE A 55 -3.95 14.15 -2.40
CA PHE A 55 -4.27 13.08 -1.44
C PHE A 55 -3.13 12.93 -0.43
N MET A 56 -3.41 13.18 0.84
CA MET A 56 -2.48 13.11 1.98
C MET A 56 -1.21 13.97 1.80
N PRO A 57 -1.30 15.28 1.53
CA PRO A 57 -0.13 16.14 1.37
C PRO A 57 0.74 16.15 2.62
N GLY A 58 2.06 16.18 2.46
CA GLY A 58 3.05 16.28 3.54
C GLY A 58 3.13 15.09 4.50
N LYS A 59 2.32 14.03 4.29
CA LYS A 59 2.30 12.86 5.17
C LYS A 59 3.30 11.81 4.73
N PHE A 60 3.87 11.11 5.70
CA PHE A 60 4.61 9.88 5.44
C PHE A 60 3.64 8.71 5.20
N VAL A 61 3.87 8.02 4.10
CA VAL A 61 3.07 6.87 3.64
C VAL A 61 4.00 5.77 3.14
N PHE A 62 3.46 4.56 2.96
CA PHE A 62 4.13 3.54 2.16
C PHE A 62 3.94 3.83 0.67
N PRO A 63 4.91 3.52 -0.20
CA PRO A 63 4.74 3.66 -1.65
C PRO A 63 3.58 2.81 -2.15
N GLY A 64 2.80 3.38 -3.07
CA GLY A 64 1.64 2.66 -3.60
C GLY A 64 0.61 3.55 -4.28
N GLY A 65 -0.13 2.96 -5.20
CA GLY A 65 -1.13 3.66 -5.97
C GLY A 65 -2.18 2.75 -6.58
N ARG A 66 -2.81 3.22 -7.64
CA ARG A 66 -3.93 2.55 -8.29
C ARG A 66 -3.45 1.41 -9.19
N VAL A 67 -4.18 0.29 -9.17
CA VAL A 67 -3.98 -0.79 -10.14
C VAL A 67 -4.26 -0.27 -11.56
N ASP A 68 -3.32 -0.47 -12.46
CA ASP A 68 -3.48 -0.21 -13.90
C ASP A 68 -3.98 -1.47 -14.62
N LYS A 69 -4.71 -1.28 -15.71
CA LYS A 69 -5.14 -2.39 -16.57
C LYS A 69 -3.96 -3.13 -17.22
N ALA A 70 -2.84 -2.45 -17.39
CA ALA A 70 -1.61 -3.02 -17.92
C ALA A 70 -0.98 -4.04 -16.96
N ASP A 71 -1.15 -3.87 -15.64
CA ASP A 71 -0.52 -4.73 -14.63
C ASP A 71 -0.86 -6.23 -14.81
N ASN A 72 -2.07 -6.54 -15.31
CA ASN A 72 -2.47 -7.92 -15.58
C ASN A 72 -1.64 -8.59 -16.70
N ARG A 73 -1.15 -7.81 -17.66
CA ARG A 73 -0.45 -8.31 -18.85
C ARG A 73 1.06 -8.41 -18.67
N VAL A 74 1.57 -7.85 -17.59
CA VAL A 74 3.02 -7.85 -17.30
C VAL A 74 3.52 -9.27 -17.10
N PRO A 75 4.54 -9.70 -17.85
CA PRO A 75 5.20 -10.97 -17.59
C PRO A 75 5.92 -10.92 -16.25
N VAL A 76 5.94 -12.03 -15.54
CA VAL A 76 6.54 -12.19 -14.22
C VAL A 76 7.53 -13.34 -14.21
N THR A 77 8.49 -13.35 -13.28
CA THR A 77 9.45 -14.44 -13.14
C THR A 77 8.84 -15.70 -12.52
N ALA A 78 7.82 -15.51 -11.68
CA ALA A 78 7.07 -16.58 -11.02
C ALA A 78 5.61 -16.15 -10.83
N PRO A 79 4.65 -17.08 -10.76
CA PRO A 79 3.29 -16.75 -10.34
C PRO A 79 3.29 -16.22 -8.90
N ILE A 80 2.22 -15.50 -8.51
CA ILE A 80 2.00 -15.17 -7.11
C ILE A 80 1.81 -16.46 -6.32
N PRO A 81 2.25 -16.54 -5.04
CA PRO A 81 2.01 -17.69 -4.19
C PRO A 81 0.51 -18.03 -4.11
N GLN A 82 0.17 -19.31 -4.18
CA GLN A 82 -1.22 -19.78 -4.18
C GLN A 82 -2.00 -19.31 -2.95
N GLU A 83 -1.35 -19.31 -1.79
CA GLU A 83 -1.94 -18.83 -0.53
C GLU A 83 -2.17 -17.32 -0.53
N LEU A 84 -1.29 -16.56 -1.19
CA LEU A 84 -1.46 -15.13 -1.38
C LEU A 84 -2.66 -14.86 -2.28
N GLU A 85 -2.79 -15.58 -3.39
CA GLU A 85 -3.95 -15.49 -4.28
C GLU A 85 -5.24 -15.80 -3.53
N ALA A 86 -5.28 -16.90 -2.79
CA ALA A 86 -6.43 -17.30 -1.98
C ALA A 86 -6.84 -16.21 -0.98
N ASN A 87 -5.87 -15.54 -0.33
CA ASN A 87 -6.15 -14.44 0.58
C ASN A 87 -6.69 -13.19 -0.14
N LEU A 88 -6.18 -12.88 -1.33
CA LEU A 88 -6.67 -11.75 -2.13
C LEU A 88 -8.12 -11.96 -2.60
N LEU A 89 -8.53 -13.21 -2.83
CA LEU A 89 -9.88 -13.58 -3.22
C LEU A 89 -10.88 -13.54 -2.05
N LYS A 90 -10.42 -13.67 -0.81
CA LYS A 90 -11.28 -13.62 0.39
C LYS A 90 -11.98 -12.26 0.51
N GLY A 91 -13.25 -12.29 0.90
CA GLY A 91 -14.04 -11.08 1.13
C GLY A 91 -14.27 -10.20 -0.10
N SER A 92 -14.06 -10.74 -1.29
CA SER A 92 -14.26 -10.04 -2.56
C SER A 92 -14.76 -11.01 -3.64
N PRO A 93 -16.02 -11.41 -3.62
CA PRO A 93 -16.56 -12.45 -4.52
C PRO A 93 -16.48 -12.12 -6.02
N LYS A 94 -16.09 -10.89 -6.36
CA LYS A 94 -15.92 -10.41 -7.75
C LYS A 94 -14.45 -10.30 -8.16
N ILE A 95 -13.50 -10.71 -7.33
CA ILE A 95 -12.08 -10.73 -7.70
C ILE A 95 -11.76 -12.07 -8.34
N GLU A 96 -11.29 -12.03 -9.58
CA GLU A 96 -10.74 -13.17 -10.32
C GLU A 96 -9.23 -13.27 -10.09
N ALA A 97 -8.64 -14.44 -10.36
CA ALA A 97 -7.19 -14.69 -10.24
C ALA A 97 -6.35 -13.64 -11.02
N SER A 98 -6.82 -13.23 -12.20
CA SER A 98 -6.19 -12.18 -13.00
C SER A 98 -6.07 -10.85 -12.28
N ARG A 99 -7.07 -10.51 -11.47
CA ARG A 99 -7.09 -9.29 -10.67
C ARG A 99 -6.22 -9.42 -9.41
N ALA A 100 -6.14 -10.61 -8.81
CA ALA A 100 -5.21 -10.89 -7.72
C ALA A 100 -3.75 -10.67 -8.17
N LYS A 101 -3.39 -11.19 -9.34
CA LYS A 101 -2.10 -10.90 -9.98
C LYS A 101 -1.89 -9.40 -10.18
N SER A 102 -2.87 -8.67 -10.76
CA SER A 102 -2.75 -7.23 -11.00
C SER A 102 -2.49 -6.43 -9.73
N LEU A 103 -3.12 -6.79 -8.61
CA LEU A 103 -2.89 -6.14 -7.32
C LEU A 103 -1.45 -6.32 -6.83
N ALA A 104 -0.91 -7.53 -6.92
CA ALA A 104 0.47 -7.83 -6.52
C ALA A 104 1.49 -7.10 -7.41
N ILE A 105 1.24 -7.08 -8.73
CA ILE A 105 2.12 -6.43 -9.70
C ILE A 105 2.05 -4.90 -9.57
N ALA A 106 0.88 -4.32 -9.34
CA ALA A 106 0.74 -2.89 -9.07
C ALA A 106 1.57 -2.46 -7.85
N ALA A 107 1.62 -3.25 -6.78
CA ALA A 107 2.44 -2.94 -5.61
C ALA A 107 3.94 -2.84 -5.96
N ILE A 108 4.44 -3.74 -6.80
CA ILE A 108 5.84 -3.73 -7.27
C ILE A 108 6.09 -2.53 -8.19
N ARG A 109 5.17 -2.23 -9.13
CA ARG A 109 5.27 -1.10 -10.04
C ARG A 109 5.33 0.23 -9.29
N GLU A 110 4.35 0.47 -8.43
CA GLU A 110 4.24 1.71 -7.65
C GLU A 110 5.48 1.92 -6.75
N ALA A 111 5.98 0.85 -6.12
CA ALA A 111 7.22 0.94 -5.34
C ALA A 111 8.41 1.37 -6.22
N CYS A 112 8.57 0.81 -7.42
CA CYS A 112 9.64 1.20 -8.33
C CYS A 112 9.45 2.62 -8.86
N GLU A 113 8.22 3.01 -9.26
CA GLU A 113 7.90 4.36 -9.76
C GLU A 113 8.14 5.45 -8.70
N GLU A 114 7.66 5.23 -7.48
CA GLU A 114 7.68 6.25 -6.43
C GLU A 114 9.00 6.31 -5.65
N THR A 115 9.78 5.20 -5.62
CA THR A 115 11.00 5.13 -4.80
C THR A 115 12.27 4.81 -5.57
N GLY A 116 12.14 4.39 -6.82
CA GLY A 116 13.26 3.85 -7.61
C GLY A 116 13.69 2.44 -7.21
N LEU A 117 13.03 1.80 -6.24
CA LEU A 117 13.40 0.47 -5.73
C LEU A 117 12.61 -0.62 -6.45
N CYS A 118 13.23 -1.34 -7.36
CA CYS A 118 12.57 -2.31 -8.20
C CYS A 118 12.81 -3.74 -7.71
N LEU A 119 11.71 -4.48 -7.50
CA LEU A 119 11.71 -5.89 -7.09
C LEU A 119 11.52 -6.78 -8.32
N GLY A 120 12.55 -7.49 -8.72
CA GLY A 120 12.49 -8.35 -9.91
C GLY A 120 13.65 -9.33 -9.96
N ARG A 121 13.66 -10.17 -10.98
CA ARG A 121 14.78 -11.07 -11.26
C ARG A 121 15.24 -10.92 -12.69
N LYS A 122 16.53 -11.18 -12.94
CA LYS A 122 17.10 -11.22 -14.28
C LYS A 122 16.36 -12.23 -15.16
N SER A 123 16.02 -11.80 -16.38
CA SER A 123 15.31 -12.63 -17.34
C SER A 123 15.67 -12.22 -18.76
N ASP A 124 16.09 -13.18 -19.56
CA ASP A 124 16.40 -12.96 -20.99
C ASP A 124 15.13 -12.54 -21.79
N GLY A 125 13.96 -12.86 -21.25
CA GLY A 125 12.67 -12.46 -21.84
C GLY A 125 12.22 -11.03 -21.55
N ALA A 126 12.96 -10.25 -20.73
CA ALA A 126 12.58 -8.90 -20.32
C ALA A 126 12.79 -7.84 -21.40
N LYS A 127 13.77 -8.03 -22.28
CA LYS A 127 14.16 -7.04 -23.28
C LYS A 127 13.04 -6.77 -24.30
N GLY A 128 12.61 -5.52 -24.39
CA GLY A 128 11.66 -5.03 -25.40
C GLY A 128 10.18 -5.41 -25.18
N LYS A 129 9.83 -6.02 -24.04
CA LYS A 129 8.43 -6.41 -23.72
C LYS A 129 7.75 -5.51 -22.69
N LEU A 130 8.49 -4.61 -22.06
CA LEU A 130 8.00 -3.73 -21.00
C LEU A 130 8.18 -2.27 -21.41
N ASP A 131 7.13 -1.47 -21.30
CA ASP A 131 7.09 -0.06 -21.63
C ASP A 131 6.46 0.76 -20.50
N GLY A 132 6.36 2.09 -20.69
CA GLY A 132 5.78 2.99 -19.71
C GLY A 132 6.45 2.87 -18.35
N ALA A 133 5.67 2.69 -17.32
CA ALA A 133 6.11 2.51 -15.94
C ALA A 133 7.05 1.31 -15.72
N TRP A 134 7.04 0.33 -16.62
CA TRP A 134 7.87 -0.87 -16.56
C TRP A 134 9.22 -0.74 -17.28
N LYS A 135 9.46 0.41 -17.93
CA LYS A 135 10.72 0.66 -18.65
C LYS A 135 11.97 0.43 -17.79
N PRO A 136 12.05 0.84 -16.50
CA PRO A 136 13.20 0.54 -15.65
C PRO A 136 13.51 -0.95 -15.51
N PHE A 137 12.48 -1.79 -15.48
CA PHE A 137 12.67 -3.25 -15.47
C PHE A 137 13.26 -3.75 -16.77
N ALA A 138 12.73 -3.28 -17.93
CA ALA A 138 13.26 -3.65 -19.24
C ALA A 138 14.72 -3.25 -19.42
N GLU A 139 15.08 -2.01 -19.05
CA GLU A 139 16.45 -1.48 -19.12
C GLU A 139 17.42 -2.25 -18.22
N ALA A 140 16.96 -2.65 -17.04
CA ALA A 140 17.74 -3.48 -16.14
C ALA A 140 17.75 -4.97 -16.51
N GLY A 141 17.01 -5.39 -17.56
CA GLY A 141 16.87 -6.82 -17.94
C GLY A 141 16.16 -7.65 -16.87
N LEU A 142 15.15 -7.05 -16.21
CA LEU A 142 14.40 -7.65 -15.12
C LEU A 142 12.95 -7.92 -15.55
N LEU A 143 12.36 -8.95 -14.95
CA LEU A 143 10.91 -9.10 -14.83
C LEU A 143 10.52 -8.98 -13.36
N PRO A 144 9.35 -8.41 -13.04
CA PRO A 144 8.89 -8.31 -11.66
C PRO A 144 8.73 -9.69 -11.02
N ASP A 145 9.08 -9.78 -9.73
CA ASP A 145 9.02 -11.02 -8.95
C ASP A 145 8.04 -10.87 -7.77
N PRO A 146 6.82 -11.36 -7.88
CA PRO A 146 5.85 -11.32 -6.80
C PRO A 146 5.98 -12.46 -5.79
N SER A 147 6.91 -13.40 -5.97
CA SER A 147 7.01 -14.62 -5.15
C SER A 147 7.29 -14.37 -3.67
N GLY A 148 7.93 -13.24 -3.34
CA GLY A 148 8.24 -12.83 -1.97
C GLY A 148 7.21 -11.90 -1.31
N LEU A 149 6.04 -11.69 -1.93
CA LEU A 149 5.02 -10.79 -1.38
C LEU A 149 4.12 -11.50 -0.35
N PHE A 150 3.81 -10.80 0.73
CA PHE A 150 2.83 -11.22 1.74
C PHE A 150 1.74 -10.14 1.87
N LEU A 151 0.47 -10.55 2.02
CA LEU A 151 -0.64 -9.63 2.29
C LEU A 151 -0.72 -9.32 3.79
N ILE A 152 -0.60 -8.04 4.15
CA ILE A 152 -0.61 -7.59 5.55
C ILE A 152 -1.99 -7.09 5.96
N ALA A 153 -2.66 -6.32 5.10
CA ALA A 153 -3.94 -5.72 5.39
C ALA A 153 -4.72 -5.37 4.11
N ARG A 154 -6.01 -5.14 4.26
CA ARG A 154 -6.86 -4.44 3.29
C ARG A 154 -7.50 -3.24 3.95
N ALA A 155 -7.61 -2.12 3.23
CA ALA A 155 -8.33 -0.94 3.71
C ALA A 155 -9.15 -0.29 2.61
N ILE A 156 -10.38 0.13 2.95
CA ILE A 156 -11.24 0.92 2.05
C ILE A 156 -11.37 2.34 2.58
N THR A 157 -11.05 3.32 1.74
CA THR A 157 -11.23 4.74 2.07
C THR A 157 -12.69 5.02 2.43
N PRO A 158 -12.97 5.77 3.52
CA PRO A 158 -14.32 6.14 3.91
C PRO A 158 -15.15 6.77 2.78
N PRO A 159 -16.50 6.67 2.82
CA PRO A 159 -17.39 7.46 1.96
C PRO A 159 -17.17 8.96 2.15
N GLY A 160 -17.55 9.75 1.15
CA GLY A 160 -17.46 11.22 1.22
C GLY A 160 -16.11 11.80 0.82
N ARG A 161 -15.08 11.01 0.66
CA ARG A 161 -13.74 11.48 0.27
C ARG A 161 -13.63 11.75 -1.24
N VAL A 162 -12.85 12.77 -1.62
CA VAL A 162 -12.56 13.17 -3.02
C VAL A 162 -12.04 11.99 -3.85
N ARG A 163 -11.20 11.15 -3.24
CA ARG A 163 -10.66 9.93 -3.84
C ARG A 163 -10.86 8.76 -2.91
N ARG A 164 -11.34 7.65 -3.45
CA ARG A 164 -11.55 6.42 -2.68
C ARG A 164 -10.80 5.26 -3.31
N PHE A 165 -10.11 4.52 -2.45
CA PHE A 165 -9.33 3.35 -2.82
C PHE A 165 -9.75 2.14 -1.99
N ASP A 166 -9.67 0.97 -2.58
CA ASP A 166 -9.72 -0.34 -1.94
C ASP A 166 -8.31 -0.92 -2.02
N THR A 167 -7.51 -0.62 -1.00
CA THR A 167 -6.07 -0.84 -1.00
C THR A 167 -5.71 -2.17 -0.36
N ARG A 168 -4.86 -2.95 -1.03
CA ARG A 168 -4.14 -4.11 -0.47
C ARG A 168 -2.75 -3.67 -0.09
N PHE A 169 -2.38 -3.95 1.16
CA PHE A 169 -1.05 -3.66 1.70
C PHE A 169 -0.23 -4.93 1.68
N PHE A 170 0.75 -4.96 0.79
CA PHE A 170 1.72 -6.04 0.70
C PHE A 170 2.98 -5.68 1.46
N THR A 171 3.76 -6.70 1.82
CA THR A 171 5.13 -6.53 2.29
C THR A 171 6.07 -7.46 1.56
N ALA A 172 7.31 -7.03 1.43
CA ALA A 172 8.45 -7.81 0.95
C ALA A 172 9.70 -7.47 1.75
N ASP A 173 10.64 -8.39 1.81
CA ASP A 173 11.97 -8.14 2.36
C ASP A 173 12.75 -7.20 1.43
N ALA A 174 13.50 -6.25 2.00
CA ALA A 174 14.31 -5.32 1.23
C ALA A 174 15.41 -5.99 0.42
N SER A 175 15.82 -7.22 0.78
CA SER A 175 16.74 -8.03 -0.02
C SER A 175 16.19 -8.42 -1.40
N ALA A 176 14.87 -8.32 -1.61
CA ALA A 176 14.24 -8.51 -2.92
C ALA A 176 14.45 -7.32 -3.89
N ILE A 177 15.00 -6.21 -3.43
CA ILE A 177 15.38 -5.07 -4.27
C ILE A 177 16.60 -5.48 -5.10
N THR A 178 16.43 -5.58 -6.42
CA THR A 178 17.49 -6.02 -7.32
C THR A 178 18.01 -4.92 -8.25
N HIS A 179 17.31 -3.80 -8.30
CA HIS A 179 17.71 -2.64 -9.09
C HIS A 179 17.25 -1.35 -8.43
N ARG A 180 18.02 -0.27 -8.63
CA ARG A 180 17.71 1.08 -8.17
C ARG A 180 17.75 2.04 -9.35
N VAL A 181 16.70 2.86 -9.47
CA VAL A 181 16.60 3.94 -10.44
C VAL A 181 16.96 5.23 -9.72
N GLU A 182 17.98 5.89 -10.18
CA GLU A 182 18.41 7.16 -9.60
C GLU A 182 17.51 8.32 -10.04
N GLY A 183 17.44 9.37 -9.21
CA GLY A 183 16.72 10.61 -9.53
C GLY A 183 15.20 10.53 -9.40
N VAL A 184 14.63 9.44 -8.90
CA VAL A 184 13.17 9.32 -8.66
C VAL A 184 12.72 10.24 -7.52
N ILE A 185 13.54 10.37 -6.48
CA ILE A 185 13.28 11.28 -5.35
C ILE A 185 13.90 12.63 -5.63
N HIS A 186 13.05 13.64 -5.77
CA HIS A 186 13.44 15.02 -6.00
C HIS A 186 12.33 15.98 -5.51
N PRO A 187 12.59 17.31 -5.41
CA PRO A 187 11.64 18.27 -4.82
C PRO A 187 10.25 18.31 -5.47
N ASP A 188 10.13 17.94 -6.74
CA ASP A 188 8.86 17.95 -7.49
C ASP A 188 8.28 16.54 -7.69
N ALA A 189 8.88 15.50 -7.09
CA ALA A 189 8.39 14.12 -7.15
C ALA A 189 7.14 13.94 -6.29
N GLU A 190 6.41 12.83 -6.50
CA GLU A 190 5.26 12.48 -5.65
C GLU A 190 5.71 12.19 -4.22
N LEU A 191 6.82 11.47 -4.05
CA LEU A 191 7.54 11.31 -2.79
C LEU A 191 8.83 12.14 -2.86
N VAL A 192 8.99 13.09 -1.94
CA VAL A 192 10.12 14.02 -1.91
C VAL A 192 11.25 13.58 -0.98
N GLU A 193 10.98 12.60 -0.12
CA GLU A 193 11.90 12.07 0.87
C GLU A 193 11.60 10.60 1.14
N LEU A 194 12.64 9.78 1.33
CA LEU A 194 12.50 8.38 1.79
C LEU A 194 13.21 8.20 3.12
N VAL A 195 12.54 7.55 4.08
CA VAL A 195 13.08 7.30 5.41
C VAL A 195 12.87 5.83 5.79
N TRP A 196 13.92 5.18 6.29
CA TRP A 196 13.84 3.89 6.95
C TRP A 196 13.53 4.08 8.43
N VAL A 197 12.34 3.65 8.86
CA VAL A 197 11.84 3.79 10.23
C VAL A 197 11.95 2.47 10.95
N GLU A 198 12.58 2.44 12.12
CA GLU A 198 12.66 1.25 12.98
C GLU A 198 11.27 0.84 13.47
N ILE A 199 10.95 -0.44 13.33
CA ILE A 199 9.71 -1.02 13.87
C ILE A 199 9.77 -0.99 15.39
N GLY A 200 8.65 -0.59 16.03
CA GLY A 200 8.59 -0.42 17.49
C GLY A 200 9.17 0.89 18.00
N SER A 201 9.83 1.70 17.15
CA SER A 201 10.27 3.04 17.53
C SER A 201 9.09 4.02 17.62
N LYS A 202 9.36 5.22 18.21
CA LYS A 202 8.37 6.29 18.22
C LYS A 202 7.98 6.64 16.77
N PRO A 203 6.68 6.54 16.41
CA PRO A 203 6.24 6.85 15.06
C PRO A 203 6.59 8.27 14.64
N LEU A 204 6.88 8.49 13.36
CA LEU A 204 7.00 9.82 12.79
C LEU A 204 5.72 10.62 13.06
N ALA A 205 5.86 11.89 13.45
CA ALA A 205 4.73 12.75 13.80
C ALA A 205 3.69 12.83 12.66
N ASP A 206 4.18 12.91 11.42
CA ASP A 206 3.36 13.04 10.22
C ASP A 206 3.01 11.71 9.52
N LEU A 207 3.15 10.58 10.22
CA LEU A 207 2.73 9.29 9.69
C LEU A 207 1.20 9.24 9.53
N HIS A 208 0.73 8.96 8.32
CA HIS A 208 -0.72 8.87 8.04
C HIS A 208 -1.38 7.81 8.95
N PRO A 209 -2.58 8.06 9.51
CA PRO A 209 -3.22 7.15 10.47
C PRO A 209 -3.36 5.71 9.96
N MET A 210 -3.74 5.50 8.68
CA MET A 210 -3.84 4.15 8.11
C MET A 210 -2.46 3.48 7.97
N THR A 211 -1.42 4.23 7.59
CA THR A 211 -0.04 3.74 7.55
C THR A 211 0.39 3.25 8.94
N ARG A 212 0.06 4.00 9.99
CA ARG A 212 0.32 3.62 11.39
C ARG A 212 -0.41 2.34 11.80
N ASN A 213 -1.70 2.22 11.42
CA ASN A 213 -2.48 1.02 11.74
C ASN A 213 -1.88 -0.22 11.05
N VAL A 214 -1.54 -0.12 9.77
CA VAL A 214 -0.94 -1.22 9.01
C VAL A 214 0.45 -1.57 9.53
N LEU A 215 1.26 -0.57 9.89
CA LEU A 215 2.57 -0.79 10.52
C LEU A 215 2.43 -1.58 11.83
N GLY A 216 1.45 -1.24 12.67
CA GLY A 216 1.19 -2.00 13.90
C GLY A 216 0.75 -3.46 13.66
N GLU A 217 0.07 -3.75 12.55
CA GLU A 217 -0.24 -5.13 12.18
C GLU A 217 0.99 -5.89 11.67
N LEU A 218 1.85 -5.23 10.90
CA LEU A 218 3.12 -5.82 10.47
C LEU A 218 4.04 -6.10 11.67
N GLU A 219 4.16 -5.15 12.60
CA GLU A 219 4.95 -5.28 13.83
C GLU A 219 4.51 -6.52 14.64
N LYS A 220 3.21 -6.68 14.88
CA LYS A 220 2.66 -7.86 15.56
C LYS A 220 3.05 -9.17 14.87
N ARG A 221 2.98 -9.22 13.53
CA ARG A 221 3.36 -10.41 12.78
C ARG A 221 4.86 -10.72 12.87
N LEU A 222 5.71 -9.71 12.75
CA LEU A 222 7.15 -9.87 12.87
C LEU A 222 7.58 -10.31 14.27
N ALA A 223 6.87 -9.87 15.32
CA ALA A 223 7.11 -10.30 16.70
C ALA A 223 6.77 -11.78 16.95
N THR A 224 5.90 -12.38 16.13
CA THR A 224 5.51 -13.80 16.25
C THR A 224 6.39 -14.75 15.43
N GLY A 225 7.29 -14.22 14.61
CA GLY A 225 8.21 -15.03 13.79
C GLY A 225 8.19 -14.66 12.30
N PRO A 226 8.56 -15.59 11.42
CA PRO A 226 8.56 -15.36 9.98
C PRO A 226 7.14 -15.02 9.45
N LEU A 227 7.08 -14.19 8.42
CA LEU A 227 5.82 -13.89 7.74
C LEU A 227 5.22 -15.15 7.12
N ARG A 228 3.91 -15.29 7.24
CA ARG A 228 3.15 -16.45 6.79
C ARG A 228 1.92 -16.00 6.01
N HIS A 229 1.53 -16.76 5.01
CA HIS A 229 0.33 -16.49 4.21
C HIS A 229 -0.96 -16.90 4.92
N ASP A 230 -0.91 -17.85 5.85
CA ASP A 230 -2.08 -18.33 6.62
C ASP A 230 -2.46 -17.40 7.79
N ALA A 231 -1.69 -16.35 8.06
CA ALA A 231 -2.01 -15.36 9.08
C ALA A 231 -3.30 -14.60 8.73
N ALA A 232 -4.14 -14.35 9.73
CA ALA A 232 -5.37 -13.56 9.60
C ALA A 232 -5.05 -12.16 9.02
N VAL A 233 -5.79 -11.75 7.99
CA VAL A 233 -5.57 -10.46 7.33
C VAL A 233 -6.59 -9.44 7.82
N PRO A 234 -6.19 -8.37 8.53
CA PRO A 234 -7.09 -7.32 8.97
C PRO A 234 -7.68 -6.55 7.79
N PHE A 235 -8.97 -6.27 7.89
CA PHE A 235 -9.73 -5.49 6.93
C PHE A 235 -10.27 -4.22 7.59
N PHE A 236 -9.72 -3.08 7.21
CA PHE A 236 -10.14 -1.77 7.69
C PHE A 236 -11.17 -1.18 6.73
N HIS A 237 -12.37 -0.91 7.22
CA HIS A 237 -13.44 -0.32 6.40
C HIS A 237 -14.35 0.57 7.25
N PHE A 238 -15.26 1.29 6.58
CA PHE A 238 -16.19 2.20 7.22
C PHE A 238 -17.59 1.61 7.17
N TYR A 239 -18.22 1.44 8.33
CA TYR A 239 -19.59 0.96 8.45
C TYR A 239 -20.31 1.69 9.58
N GLY A 240 -21.55 2.13 9.33
CA GLY A 240 -22.34 2.87 10.33
C GLY A 240 -21.67 4.15 10.81
N GLY A 241 -20.95 4.88 9.93
CA GLY A 241 -20.27 6.12 10.29
C GLY A 241 -18.97 5.94 11.10
N LYS A 242 -18.51 4.70 11.31
CA LYS A 242 -17.31 4.39 12.12
C LYS A 242 -16.32 3.51 11.37
N MET A 243 -15.04 3.71 11.67
CA MET A 243 -13.99 2.79 11.22
C MET A 243 -14.15 1.45 11.94
N ARG A 244 -14.16 0.35 11.17
CA ARG A 244 -14.18 -1.02 11.66
C ARG A 244 -12.89 -1.72 11.26
N LYS A 245 -12.51 -2.71 12.06
CA LYS A 245 -11.43 -3.65 11.76
C LYS A 245 -11.99 -5.06 11.92
N ASP A 246 -12.18 -5.74 10.78
CA ASP A 246 -12.62 -7.13 10.71
C ASP A 246 -11.46 -8.02 10.22
N VAL A 247 -11.67 -9.32 10.13
CA VAL A 247 -10.76 -10.26 9.48
C VAL A 247 -11.26 -10.56 8.07
N LEU A 248 -10.37 -10.51 7.09
CA LEU A 248 -10.71 -10.71 5.70
C LEU A 248 -11.20 -12.15 5.46
N GLY A 249 -12.40 -12.28 4.89
CA GLY A 249 -13.04 -13.59 4.61
C GLY A 249 -13.86 -14.14 5.74
N GLU A 250 -13.86 -13.53 6.93
CA GLU A 250 -14.82 -13.84 7.98
C GLU A 250 -16.10 -13.01 7.79
N ALA A 251 -17.25 -13.58 8.16
CA ALA A 251 -18.50 -12.82 8.16
C ALA A 251 -18.39 -11.69 9.18
N SER A 252 -18.58 -10.45 8.73
CA SER A 252 -18.63 -9.31 9.64
C SER A 252 -19.72 -9.52 10.68
N LEU A 253 -19.41 -9.35 11.97
CA LEU A 253 -20.37 -9.44 13.06
C LEU A 253 -21.55 -8.45 12.90
N ALA A 254 -21.39 -7.43 12.05
CA ALA A 254 -22.43 -6.45 11.73
C ALA A 254 -23.61 -7.01 10.90
N THR A 255 -23.48 -8.21 10.31
CA THR A 255 -24.57 -8.85 9.52
C THR A 255 -25.44 -9.79 10.36
N LYS A 256 -25.16 -9.94 11.67
CA LYS A 256 -25.93 -10.81 12.56
C LYS A 256 -26.98 -10.10 13.42
N GLU A 257 -27.09 -8.78 13.31
CA GLU A 257 -28.08 -7.94 14.05
C GLU A 257 -29.00 -7.14 13.11
N ALA A 258 -29.38 -7.70 11.96
CA ALA A 258 -30.40 -7.13 11.07
C ALA A 258 -31.55 -8.11 10.86
#